data_0ff8c263c50d4f4cffb3e7eed47ebf67
#
_entry.id   0ff8c263c50d4f4cffb3e7eed47ebf67
#
_cell.length_a   1.000
_cell.length_b   1.000
_cell.length_c   1.000
_cell.angle_alpha   90.00
_cell.angle_beta   90.00
_cell.angle_gamma   90.00
#
_symmetry.space_group_name_H-M   'P 1'
#
loop_
_entity.id
_entity.type
_entity.pdbx_description
1 polymer ?
#
loop_
_entity_poly.entity_id
_entity_poly.type
_entity_poly.pdbx_seq_one_letter_code
_entity_poly.pdbx_strand_id
1 'polypeptide(L)'
;MTPQSAKSKGRTLQQWACAKISELINLPWGHDCPIESRGMGQNGVDVRLDDKAIKLFPFSVECKNCERWNVPEWIEQAKTNQKHNTDWLLIAKKNHVQ
;
A
#
# COMPACT_ATOMS: atom_id res chain seq x y z
N MET A 1 2.60 21.64 3.17
CA MET A 1 1.56 20.59 3.15
C MET A 1 1.06 20.38 4.57
N THR A 2 -0.24 20.35 4.76
CA THR A 2 -0.83 20.05 6.07
C THR A 2 -0.78 18.54 6.35
N PRO A 3 -0.80 18.11 7.62
CA PRO A 3 -0.89 16.67 7.93
C PRO A 3 -2.10 16.00 7.29
N GLN A 4 -3.22 16.72 7.21
CA GLN A 4 -4.44 16.20 6.59
C GLN A 4 -4.26 15.96 5.09
N SER A 5 -3.59 16.86 4.39
CA SER A 5 -3.29 16.71 2.96
C SER A 5 -2.34 15.53 2.72
N ALA A 6 -1.34 15.35 3.58
CA ALA A 6 -0.40 14.23 3.47
C ALA A 6 -1.12 12.89 3.64
N LYS A 7 -2.03 12.79 4.62
CA LYS A 7 -2.82 11.58 4.84
C LYS A 7 -3.75 11.30 3.66
N SER A 8 -4.37 12.33 3.09
CA SER A 8 -5.24 12.20 1.93
C SER A 8 -4.50 11.65 0.71
N LYS A 9 -3.31 12.15 0.43
CA LYS A 9 -2.49 11.68 -0.68
C LYS A 9 -2.04 10.23 -0.49
N GLY A 10 -1.66 9.85 0.73
CA GLY A 10 -1.31 8.48 1.06
C GLY A 10 -2.48 7.53 0.86
N ARG A 11 -3.65 7.92 1.30
CA ARG A 11 -4.87 7.13 1.13
C ARG A 11 -5.22 6.95 -0.34
N THR A 12 -5.09 8.00 -1.13
CA THR A 12 -5.37 7.94 -2.57
C THR A 12 -4.46 6.94 -3.27
N LEU A 13 -3.17 6.93 -2.93
CA LEU A 13 -2.23 5.97 -3.50
C LEU A 13 -2.56 4.54 -3.09
N GLN A 14 -2.91 4.31 -1.81
CA GLN A 14 -3.32 2.98 -1.34
C GLN A 14 -4.56 2.49 -2.07
N GLN A 15 -5.55 3.36 -2.28
CA GLN A 15 -6.77 3.00 -3.00
C GLN A 15 -6.48 2.70 -4.47
N TRP A 16 -5.59 3.46 -5.10
CA TRP A 16 -5.14 3.18 -6.45
C TRP A 16 -4.49 1.80 -6.54
N ALA A 17 -3.62 1.47 -5.57
CA ALA A 17 -2.96 0.16 -5.51
C ALA A 17 -3.99 -0.96 -5.35
N CYS A 18 -4.98 -0.78 -4.46
CA CYS A 18 -6.06 -1.75 -4.28
C CYS A 18 -6.82 -2.00 -5.59
N ALA A 19 -7.16 -0.94 -6.31
CA ALA A 19 -7.88 -1.04 -7.57
C ALA A 19 -7.06 -1.80 -8.63
N LYS A 20 -5.75 -1.54 -8.70
CA LYS A 20 -4.87 -2.22 -9.64
C LYS A 20 -4.70 -3.70 -9.31
N ILE A 21 -4.53 -4.03 -8.05
CA ILE A 21 -4.44 -5.43 -7.61
C ILE A 21 -5.77 -6.14 -7.91
N SER A 22 -6.90 -5.47 -7.65
CA SER A 22 -8.22 -5.99 -7.95
C SER A 22 -8.37 -6.35 -9.43
N GLU A 23 -7.89 -5.49 -10.33
CA GLU A 23 -7.89 -5.78 -11.76
C GLU A 23 -7.03 -7.00 -12.11
N LEU A 24 -5.85 -7.11 -11.48
CA LEU A 24 -4.89 -8.17 -11.77
C LEU A 24 -5.39 -9.55 -11.34
N ILE A 25 -6.02 -9.64 -10.18
CA ILE A 25 -6.42 -10.94 -9.61
C ILE A 25 -7.93 -11.19 -9.65
N ASN A 26 -8.69 -10.23 -10.17
CA ASN A 26 -10.12 -10.34 -10.38
C ASN A 26 -10.91 -10.62 -9.10
N LEU A 27 -10.56 -9.90 -8.04
CA LEU A 27 -11.27 -9.92 -6.76
C LEU A 27 -11.67 -8.49 -6.38
N PRO A 28 -12.78 -8.31 -5.65
CA PRO A 28 -13.22 -6.96 -5.28
C PRO A 28 -12.29 -6.33 -4.25
N TRP A 29 -12.28 -5.00 -4.21
CA TRP A 29 -11.56 -4.24 -3.19
C TRP A 29 -12.50 -3.25 -2.52
N GLY A 30 -12.20 -2.93 -1.27
CA GLY A 30 -12.97 -2.00 -0.48
C GLY A 30 -13.12 -2.49 0.95
N HIS A 31 -14.02 -1.85 1.71
CA HIS A 31 -14.30 -2.24 3.09
C HIS A 31 -14.83 -3.68 3.15
N ASP A 32 -14.23 -4.49 4.01
CA ASP A 32 -14.58 -5.91 4.18
C ASP A 32 -14.43 -6.75 2.91
N CYS A 33 -13.64 -6.31 1.95
CA CYS A 33 -13.34 -7.05 0.74
C CYS A 33 -12.02 -7.81 0.86
N PRO A 34 -11.76 -8.78 -0.04
CA PRO A 34 -10.47 -9.51 -0.06
C PRO A 34 -9.26 -8.60 -0.17
N ILE A 35 -9.42 -7.45 -0.81
CA ILE A 35 -8.38 -6.43 -0.95
C ILE A 35 -8.89 -5.18 -0.26
N GLU A 36 -8.14 -4.70 0.72
CA GLU A 36 -8.58 -3.56 1.53
C GLU A 36 -7.42 -2.62 1.82
N SER A 37 -7.69 -1.32 1.70
CA SER A 37 -6.73 -0.30 2.10
C SER A 37 -6.69 -0.21 3.62
N ARG A 38 -5.49 -0.31 4.20
CA ARG A 38 -5.34 -0.17 5.65
C ARG A 38 -5.46 1.30 6.04
N GLY A 39 -6.07 1.55 7.19
CA GLY A 39 -6.20 2.92 7.71
C GLY A 39 -4.84 3.55 7.99
N MET A 40 -4.75 4.86 7.79
CA MET A 40 -3.52 5.62 8.05
C MET A 40 -3.14 5.53 9.52
N GLY A 41 -1.84 5.37 9.78
CA GLY A 41 -1.30 5.27 11.13
C GLY A 41 -1.36 3.88 11.74
N GLN A 42 -1.92 2.90 11.05
CA GLN A 42 -1.91 1.51 11.50
C GLN A 42 -0.60 0.83 11.14
N ASN A 43 -0.16 -0.09 11.99
CA ASN A 43 1.02 -0.89 11.73
C ASN A 43 0.74 -1.98 10.71
N GLY A 44 1.79 -2.43 10.03
CA GLY A 44 1.72 -3.51 9.06
C GLY A 44 1.62 -2.98 7.64
N VAL A 45 1.18 -3.84 6.73
CA VAL A 45 1.11 -3.53 5.31
C VAL A 45 0.03 -2.48 5.01
N ASP A 46 0.24 -1.69 3.97
CA ASP A 46 -0.71 -0.64 3.57
C ASP A 46 -1.91 -1.19 2.80
N VAL A 47 -1.73 -2.31 2.11
CA VAL A 47 -2.82 -3.00 1.43
C VAL A 47 -3.00 -4.36 2.09
N ARG A 48 -4.18 -4.58 2.65
CA ARG A 48 -4.52 -5.83 3.30
C ARG A 48 -5.13 -6.80 2.30
N LEU A 49 -4.57 -8.01 2.25
CA LEU A 49 -5.05 -9.07 1.38
C LEU A 49 -5.51 -10.24 2.25
N ASP A 50 -6.70 -10.78 1.99
CA ASP A 50 -7.15 -11.97 2.70
C ASP A 50 -6.44 -13.23 2.16
N ASP A 51 -6.78 -14.40 2.71
CA ASP A 51 -6.11 -15.65 2.35
C ASP A 51 -6.24 -15.96 0.85
N LYS A 52 -7.38 -15.66 0.26
CA LYS A 52 -7.62 -15.91 -1.17
C LYS A 52 -6.81 -14.95 -2.03
N ALA A 53 -6.82 -13.67 -1.68
CA ALA A 53 -6.10 -12.64 -2.44
C ALA A 53 -4.59 -12.84 -2.35
N ILE A 54 -4.06 -13.18 -1.17
CA ILE A 54 -2.61 -13.35 -0.98
C ILE A 54 -2.06 -14.54 -1.76
N LYS A 55 -2.86 -15.57 -2.01
CA LYS A 55 -2.45 -16.69 -2.85
C LYS A 55 -2.26 -16.27 -4.30
N LEU A 56 -3.08 -15.34 -4.76
CA LEU A 56 -3.04 -14.85 -6.14
C LEU A 56 -2.04 -13.70 -6.31
N PHE A 57 -1.75 -12.98 -5.23
CA PHE A 57 -0.85 -11.83 -5.23
C PHE A 57 0.01 -11.87 -3.96
N PRO A 58 1.06 -12.71 -3.92
CA PRO A 58 1.82 -12.96 -2.69
C PRO A 58 2.82 -11.87 -2.35
N PHE A 59 2.32 -10.65 -2.18
CA PHE A 59 3.14 -9.48 -1.88
C PHE A 59 2.61 -8.73 -0.67
N SER A 60 3.54 -8.26 0.16
CA SER A 60 3.26 -7.31 1.23
C SER A 60 3.51 -5.91 0.69
N VAL A 61 2.46 -5.12 0.57
CA VAL A 61 2.49 -3.86 -0.17
C VAL A 61 2.68 -2.67 0.75
N GLU A 62 3.68 -1.85 0.44
CA GLU A 62 3.96 -0.60 1.12
C GLU A 62 3.81 0.54 0.12
N CYS A 63 3.07 1.58 0.48
CA CYS A 63 2.81 2.72 -0.38
C CYS A 63 3.40 4.00 0.20
N LYS A 64 4.11 4.77 -0.62
CA LYS A 64 4.70 6.05 -0.22
C LYS A 64 4.38 7.12 -1.24
N ASN A 65 3.78 8.21 -0.79
CA ASN A 65 3.45 9.36 -1.62
C ASN A 65 3.99 10.62 -0.91
N CYS A 66 5.21 11.02 -1.26
CA CYS A 66 5.96 12.07 -0.57
C CYS A 66 6.65 12.99 -1.56
N GLU A 67 6.93 14.23 -1.12
CA GLU A 67 7.72 15.19 -1.87
C GLU A 67 9.20 14.85 -1.82
N ARG A 68 9.66 14.39 -0.65
CA ARG A 68 11.05 13.97 -0.45
C ARG A 68 11.12 12.47 -0.39
N TRP A 69 11.99 11.90 -1.19
CA TRP A 69 12.17 10.45 -1.26
C TRP A 69 13.31 10.01 -0.35
N ASN A 70 13.02 9.02 0.45
CA ASN A 70 14.01 8.30 1.25
C ASN A 70 13.83 6.81 0.98
N VAL A 71 14.25 6.38 -0.22
CA VAL A 71 14.02 5.01 -0.68
C VAL A 71 14.68 3.96 0.22
N PRO A 72 15.92 4.14 0.72
CA PRO A 72 16.51 3.14 1.61
C PRO A 72 15.68 2.91 2.88
N GLU A 73 15.16 3.97 3.49
CA GLU A 73 14.31 3.84 4.69
C GLU A 73 12.99 3.15 4.36
N TRP A 74 12.40 3.49 3.22
CA TRP A 74 11.14 2.88 2.79
C TRP A 74 11.29 1.39 2.53
N ILE A 75 12.41 0.97 1.94
CA ILE A 75 12.71 -0.45 1.71
C ILE A 75 12.83 -1.18 3.04
N GLU A 76 13.53 -0.60 4.01
CA GLU A 76 13.65 -1.20 5.34
C GLU A 76 12.29 -1.33 6.02
N GLN A 77 11.44 -0.32 5.87
CA GLN A 77 10.08 -0.36 6.42
C GLN A 77 9.23 -1.45 5.73
N ALA A 78 9.34 -1.57 4.41
CA ALA A 78 8.62 -2.61 3.66
C ALA A 78 9.07 -4.00 4.10
N LYS A 79 10.37 -4.21 4.29
CA LYS A 79 10.91 -5.48 4.80
C LYS A 79 10.42 -5.78 6.21
N THR A 80 10.38 -4.76 7.08
CA THR A 80 9.91 -4.91 8.46
C THR A 80 8.45 -5.34 8.50
N ASN A 81 7.63 -4.81 7.60
CA ASN A 81 6.19 -5.11 7.55
C ASN A 81 5.87 -6.33 6.69
N GLN A 82 6.88 -6.95 6.08
CA GLN A 82 6.69 -8.09 5.20
C GLN A 82 6.10 -9.28 5.96
N LYS A 83 4.99 -9.81 5.44
CA LYS A 83 4.36 -10.99 6.01
C LYS A 83 5.07 -12.26 5.61
N HIS A 84 4.91 -13.30 6.44
CA HIS A 84 5.45 -14.62 6.17
C HIS A 84 4.94 -15.15 4.82
N ASN A 85 5.84 -15.75 4.06
CA ASN A 85 5.56 -16.33 2.72
C ASN A 85 5.13 -15.29 1.67
N THR A 86 5.50 -14.03 1.85
CA THR A 86 5.29 -13.00 0.82
C THR A 86 6.59 -12.30 0.51
N ASP A 87 6.63 -11.68 -0.66
CA ASP A 87 7.69 -10.71 -0.98
C ASP A 87 7.19 -9.31 -0.67
N TRP A 88 8.09 -8.39 -0.37
CA TRP A 88 7.69 -7.00 -0.19
C TRP A 88 7.60 -6.30 -1.55
N LEU A 89 6.65 -5.38 -1.66
CA LEU A 89 6.45 -4.54 -2.84
C LEU A 89 6.30 -3.10 -2.39
N LEU A 90 7.17 -2.23 -2.88
CA LEU A 90 7.11 -0.82 -2.59
C LEU A 90 6.53 -0.08 -3.80
N ILE A 91 5.42 0.62 -3.58
CA ILE A 91 4.80 1.49 -4.57
C ILE A 91 5.03 2.93 -4.11
N ALA A 92 5.73 3.71 -4.92
CA ALA A 92 6.09 5.07 -4.54
C ALA A 92 5.65 6.06 -5.62
N LYS A 93 5.11 7.19 -5.17
CA LYS A 93 4.74 8.29 -6.02
C LYS A 93 5.34 9.57 -5.46
N LYS A 94 6.02 10.34 -6.32
CA LYS A 94 6.56 11.63 -5.93
C LYS A 94 5.50 12.70 -6.17
N ASN A 95 5.24 13.50 -5.15
CA ASN A 95 4.36 14.65 -5.29
C ASN A 95 5.10 15.76 -6.02
N HIS A 96 4.46 16.28 -7.03
CA HIS A 96 4.95 17.46 -7.72
C HIS A 96 4.20 18.67 -7.21
N VAL A 97 4.95 19.63 -6.65
CA VAL A 97 4.41 20.93 -6.31
C VAL A 97 4.66 21.82 -7.51
N GLN A 98 3.60 22.24 -8.10
CA GLN A 98 3.69 23.14 -9.25
C GLN A 98 3.43 24.56 -8.82
#